data_3932e267786127c239cbcc61f3f14835
#
_entry.id   3932e267786127c239cbcc61f3f14835
#
_cell.length_a   1.000
_cell.length_b   1.000
_cell.length_c   1.000
_cell.angle_alpha   90.00
_cell.angle_beta   90.00
_cell.angle_gamma   90.00
#
_symmetry.space_group_name_H-M   'P 1'
#
loop_
_entity.id
_entity.type
_entity.pdbx_description
1 polymer ?
#
loop_
_entity_poly.entity_id
_entity_poly.type
_entity_poly.pdbx_seq_one_letter_code
_entity_poly.pdbx_strand_id
1 'polypeptide(L)'
;MILSRGHAAEAREWTGKVMSRIGLTLNEAKTSVKDARRETFNFLGYTFGPMRHWKDGRWYTATRPADKAIGKLKQAVYDLLQPSQVSPWEEVRDQLNQKLRGWKAYFSYGSLHKAYREIDAYVYDRVRYFLRRRHQCNGSRGTRRFSSQVVNGKLGVMRLQRG
;
A
#
# COMPACT_ATOMS: atom_id res chain seq x y z
N MET A 1 7.34 17.64 7.16
CA MET A 1 6.24 18.25 6.36
C MET A 1 5.55 19.29 7.22
N ILE A 2 5.33 20.48 6.70
CA ILE A 2 4.59 21.57 7.37
C ILE A 2 3.30 21.79 6.58
N LEU A 3 2.17 21.83 7.27
CA LEU A 3 0.86 22.12 6.68
C LEU A 3 0.47 23.55 7.04
N SER A 4 0.10 24.36 6.05
CA SER A 4 -0.37 25.72 6.26
C SER A 4 -1.61 25.99 5.40
N ARG A 5 -2.45 26.90 5.85
CA ARG A 5 -3.62 27.36 5.09
C ARG A 5 -3.34 28.77 4.59
N GLY A 6 -2.82 28.88 3.34
CA GLY A 6 -2.58 30.18 2.69
C GLY A 6 -1.20 30.82 2.97
N HIS A 7 -0.43 30.34 3.95
CA HIS A 7 0.85 30.95 4.39
C HIS A 7 2.07 30.05 4.11
N ALA A 8 2.07 29.33 2.98
CA ALA A 8 3.11 28.36 2.69
C ALA A 8 4.50 29.01 2.42
N ALA A 9 4.52 30.18 1.79
CA ALA A 9 5.76 30.91 1.55
C ALA A 9 6.41 31.40 2.85
N GLU A 10 5.61 32.01 3.73
CA GLU A 10 6.05 32.47 5.05
C GLU A 10 6.56 31.29 5.90
N ALA A 11 5.83 30.16 5.89
CA ALA A 11 6.23 28.97 6.61
C ALA A 11 7.57 28.39 6.09
N ARG A 12 7.82 28.45 4.78
CA ARG A 12 9.09 28.05 4.18
C ARG A 12 10.23 28.96 4.62
N GLU A 13 10.02 30.28 4.55
CA GLU A 13 11.01 31.28 4.96
C GLU A 13 11.36 31.13 6.45
N TRP A 14 10.33 31.04 7.31
CA TRP A 14 10.52 30.81 8.75
C TRP A 14 11.31 29.54 9.03
N THR A 15 10.97 28.44 8.34
CA THR A 15 11.68 27.17 8.47
C THR A 15 13.15 27.31 8.08
N GLY A 16 13.45 28.02 7.00
CA GLY A 16 14.83 28.33 6.58
C GLY A 16 15.62 29.07 7.67
N LYS A 17 15.00 30.11 8.26
CA LYS A 17 15.60 30.88 9.36
C LYS A 17 15.87 30.03 10.59
N VAL A 18 14.92 29.17 10.99
CA VAL A 18 15.10 28.24 12.13
C VAL A 18 16.21 27.24 11.86
N MET A 19 16.22 26.61 10.69
CA MET A 19 17.26 25.65 10.30
C MET A 19 18.66 26.30 10.32
N SER A 20 18.80 27.49 9.75
CA SER A 20 20.07 28.22 9.77
C SER A 20 20.56 28.53 11.18
N ARG A 21 19.66 28.86 12.12
CA ARG A 21 20.02 29.11 13.54
C ARG A 21 20.60 27.88 14.25
N ILE A 22 20.19 26.68 13.86
CA ILE A 22 20.71 25.42 14.41
C ILE A 22 21.84 24.79 13.57
N GLY A 23 22.41 25.55 12.63
CA GLY A 23 23.52 25.11 11.78
C GLY A 23 23.14 24.16 10.65
N LEU A 24 21.86 24.08 10.29
CA LEU A 24 21.36 23.26 9.19
C LEU A 24 20.92 24.12 8.01
N THR A 25 21.06 23.60 6.80
CA THR A 25 20.60 24.23 5.56
C THR A 25 19.47 23.42 4.92
N LEU A 26 18.47 24.11 4.37
CA LEU A 26 17.44 23.45 3.57
C LEU A 26 18.03 23.03 2.22
N ASN A 27 17.80 21.79 1.83
CA ASN A 27 18.13 21.35 0.48
C ASN A 27 17.07 21.87 -0.50
N GLU A 28 17.41 22.89 -1.24
CA GLU A 28 16.51 23.58 -2.20
C GLU A 28 15.93 22.62 -3.24
N ALA A 29 16.73 21.68 -3.77
CA ALA A 29 16.28 20.69 -4.75
C ALA A 29 15.24 19.70 -4.19
N LYS A 30 15.20 19.51 -2.87
CA LYS A 30 14.26 18.59 -2.18
C LYS A 30 13.16 19.34 -1.42
N THR A 31 13.24 20.67 -1.34
CA THR A 31 12.26 21.50 -0.65
C THR A 31 11.29 22.08 -1.66
N SER A 32 10.01 21.75 -1.53
CA SER A 32 8.96 22.25 -2.41
C SER A 32 7.72 22.66 -1.64
N VAL A 33 7.04 23.69 -2.12
CA VAL A 33 5.71 24.09 -1.68
C VAL A 33 4.70 23.50 -2.66
N LYS A 34 3.72 22.76 -2.15
CA LYS A 34 2.70 22.06 -2.94
C LYS A 34 1.30 22.47 -2.50
N ASP A 35 0.44 22.81 -3.45
CA ASP A 35 -0.98 23.00 -3.18
C ASP A 35 -1.72 21.65 -3.28
N ALA A 36 -2.05 21.05 -2.14
CA ALA A 36 -2.74 19.77 -2.06
C ALA A 36 -4.14 19.76 -2.70
N ARG A 37 -4.70 20.91 -3.06
CA ARG A 37 -5.99 21.01 -3.77
C ARG A 37 -5.84 20.90 -5.29
N ARG A 38 -4.64 21.16 -5.81
CA ARG A 38 -4.37 21.23 -7.25
C ARG A 38 -3.45 20.11 -7.73
N GLU A 39 -2.51 19.69 -6.92
CA GLU A 39 -1.50 18.70 -7.31
C GLU A 39 -1.32 17.61 -6.26
N THR A 40 -0.84 16.45 -6.70
CA THR A 40 -0.52 15.32 -5.82
C THR A 40 0.95 15.34 -5.42
N PHE A 41 1.23 14.89 -4.19
CA PHE A 41 2.59 14.66 -3.73
C PHE A 41 2.66 13.44 -2.83
N ASN A 42 3.84 12.84 -2.74
CA ASN A 42 4.09 11.67 -1.90
C ASN A 42 4.85 12.08 -0.63
N PHE A 43 4.37 11.58 0.52
CA PHE A 43 5.05 11.75 1.80
C PHE A 43 4.81 10.52 2.68
N LEU A 44 5.89 9.98 3.27
CA LEU A 44 5.86 8.79 4.14
C LEU A 44 5.05 7.61 3.56
N GLY A 45 5.20 7.36 2.27
CA GLY A 45 4.50 6.24 1.61
C GLY A 45 3.02 6.51 1.26
N TYR A 46 2.50 7.68 1.60
CA TYR A 46 1.17 8.13 1.18
C TYR A 46 1.24 9.10 0.01
N THR A 47 0.22 9.09 -0.81
CA THR A 47 -0.06 10.13 -1.81
C THR A 47 -1.16 11.04 -1.26
N PHE A 48 -0.89 12.34 -1.23
CA PHE A 48 -1.81 13.41 -0.87
C PHE A 48 -2.20 14.17 -2.13
N GLY A 49 -3.45 14.64 -2.20
CA GLY A 49 -3.87 15.49 -3.30
C GLY A 49 -5.35 15.39 -3.64
N PRO A 50 -5.78 16.04 -4.76
CA PRO A 50 -7.16 16.03 -5.17
C PRO A 50 -7.61 14.63 -5.60
N MET A 51 -8.75 14.21 -5.12
CA MET A 51 -9.45 13.00 -5.53
C MET A 51 -10.90 13.31 -5.86
N ARG A 52 -11.43 12.59 -6.83
CA ARG A 52 -12.84 12.72 -7.22
C ARG A 52 -13.68 11.70 -6.45
N HIS A 53 -14.74 12.18 -5.81
CA HIS A 53 -15.69 11.33 -5.11
C HIS A 53 -16.51 10.53 -6.14
N TRP A 54 -16.62 9.22 -5.96
CA TRP A 54 -17.17 8.32 -6.96
C TRP A 54 -18.69 8.42 -7.15
N LYS A 55 -19.43 8.89 -6.11
CA LYS A 55 -20.89 9.01 -6.18
C LYS A 55 -21.35 10.30 -6.82
N ASP A 56 -20.80 11.43 -6.41
CA ASP A 56 -21.28 12.77 -6.78
C ASP A 56 -20.27 13.57 -7.62
N GLY A 57 -19.12 12.99 -7.90
CA GLY A 57 -18.09 13.59 -8.74
C GLY A 57 -17.38 14.80 -8.14
N ARG A 58 -17.66 15.18 -6.89
CA ARG A 58 -17.00 16.32 -6.24
C ARG A 58 -15.52 16.04 -5.99
N TRP A 59 -14.72 17.09 -6.13
CA TRP A 59 -13.30 17.05 -5.79
C TRP A 59 -13.10 17.30 -4.30
N TYR A 60 -12.22 16.52 -3.68
CA TYR A 60 -11.80 16.69 -2.30
C TYR A 60 -10.32 16.32 -2.15
N THR A 61 -9.67 16.90 -1.15
CA THR A 61 -8.28 16.53 -0.81
C THR A 61 -8.31 15.22 -0.02
N ALA A 62 -7.62 14.22 -0.53
CA ALA A 62 -7.55 12.92 0.09
C ALA A 62 -6.13 12.42 0.28
N THR A 63 -6.03 11.38 1.08
CA THR A 63 -4.79 10.64 1.35
C THR A 63 -5.02 9.18 0.99
N ARG A 64 -4.11 8.56 0.26
CA ARG A 64 -4.12 7.14 -0.06
C ARG A 64 -2.72 6.55 0.02
N PRO A 65 -2.56 5.22 0.19
CA PRO A 65 -1.26 4.59 0.02
C PRO A 65 -0.69 4.90 -1.37
N ALA A 66 0.59 5.27 -1.44
CA ALA A 66 1.25 5.55 -2.69
C ALA A 66 1.43 4.28 -3.52
N ASP A 67 1.37 4.39 -4.85
CA ASP A 67 1.50 3.26 -5.76
C ASP A 67 2.84 2.52 -5.56
N LYS A 68 3.91 3.25 -5.24
CA LYS A 68 5.20 2.68 -4.86
C LYS A 68 5.13 1.83 -3.59
N ALA A 69 4.32 2.20 -2.62
CA ALA A 69 4.13 1.43 -1.38
C ALA A 69 3.35 0.13 -1.63
N ILE A 70 2.32 0.19 -2.49
CA ILE A 70 1.57 -0.98 -2.95
C ILE A 70 2.50 -1.91 -3.74
N GLY A 71 3.30 -1.36 -4.66
CA GLY A 71 4.27 -2.12 -5.44
C GLY A 71 5.32 -2.85 -4.58
N LYS A 72 5.83 -2.20 -3.54
CA LYS A 72 6.75 -2.84 -2.59
C LYS A 72 6.12 -4.04 -1.86
N LEU A 73 4.86 -3.93 -1.42
CA LEU A 73 4.17 -5.05 -0.80
C LEU A 73 3.96 -6.20 -1.81
N LYS A 74 3.51 -5.87 -3.02
CA LYS A 74 3.34 -6.86 -4.09
C LYS A 74 4.65 -7.60 -4.39
N GLN A 75 5.77 -6.88 -4.44
CA GLN A 75 7.09 -7.49 -4.62
C GLN A 75 7.45 -8.41 -3.46
N ALA A 76 7.23 -7.99 -2.20
CA ALA A 76 7.51 -8.82 -1.03
C ALA A 76 6.63 -10.09 -0.98
N VAL A 77 5.39 -10.03 -1.48
CA VAL A 77 4.52 -11.20 -1.65
C VAL A 77 5.02 -12.10 -2.78
N TYR A 78 5.45 -11.50 -3.89
CA TYR A 78 6.03 -12.24 -5.02
C TYR A 78 7.27 -13.03 -4.59
N ASP A 79 8.20 -12.39 -3.87
CA ASP A 79 9.45 -13.00 -3.43
C ASP A 79 9.21 -14.15 -2.43
N LEU A 80 8.21 -14.00 -1.56
CA LEU A 80 7.82 -15.05 -0.62
C LEU A 80 7.19 -16.28 -1.31
N LEU A 81 6.41 -16.06 -2.37
CA LEU A 81 5.65 -17.11 -3.07
C LEU A 81 6.35 -17.58 -4.34
N GLN A 82 7.69 -17.67 -4.31
CA GLN A 82 8.48 -18.22 -5.41
C GLN A 82 8.33 -19.75 -5.51
N PRO A 83 8.49 -20.34 -6.70
CA PRO A 83 8.47 -21.79 -6.86
C PRO A 83 9.52 -22.55 -6.04
N SER A 84 10.63 -21.89 -5.71
CA SER A 84 11.71 -22.42 -4.86
C SER A 84 11.37 -22.48 -3.37
N GLN A 85 10.24 -21.88 -2.93
CA GLN A 85 9.81 -21.93 -1.54
C GLN A 85 9.30 -23.32 -1.18
N VAL A 86 10.04 -24.03 -0.32
CA VAL A 86 9.76 -25.43 0.08
C VAL A 86 9.20 -25.56 1.49
N SER A 87 9.21 -24.49 2.29
CA SER A 87 8.67 -24.50 3.67
C SER A 87 7.23 -24.98 3.73
N PRO A 88 6.78 -25.57 4.87
CA PRO A 88 5.37 -25.91 5.10
C PRO A 88 4.44 -24.72 4.83
N TRP A 89 3.21 -25.02 4.37
CA TRP A 89 2.24 -23.97 4.06
C TRP A 89 1.96 -23.04 5.23
N GLU A 90 1.90 -23.59 6.43
CA GLU A 90 1.62 -22.88 7.67
C GLU A 90 2.65 -21.76 7.90
N GLU A 91 3.92 -22.04 7.70
CA GLU A 91 5.00 -21.05 7.84
C GLU A 91 4.91 -19.97 6.76
N VAL A 92 4.69 -20.37 5.51
CA VAL A 92 4.54 -19.44 4.38
C VAL A 92 3.33 -18.52 4.58
N ARG A 93 2.19 -19.09 5.02
CA ARG A 93 0.98 -18.35 5.37
C ARG A 93 1.25 -17.34 6.49
N ASP A 94 1.94 -17.73 7.54
CA ASP A 94 2.18 -16.87 8.71
C ASP A 94 3.10 -15.71 8.37
N GLN A 95 4.14 -15.96 7.57
CA GLN A 95 5.00 -14.90 7.02
C GLN A 95 4.23 -13.95 6.10
N LEU A 96 3.36 -14.48 5.24
CA LEU A 96 2.49 -13.69 4.36
C LEU A 96 1.56 -12.80 5.19
N ASN A 97 0.86 -13.39 6.16
CA ASN A 97 -0.07 -12.69 7.04
C ASN A 97 0.63 -11.64 7.91
N GLN A 98 1.87 -11.87 8.34
CA GLN A 98 2.67 -10.89 9.06
C GLN A 98 2.96 -9.66 8.19
N LYS A 99 3.36 -9.87 6.92
CA LYS A 99 3.59 -8.77 5.97
C LYS A 99 2.30 -7.97 5.73
N LEU A 100 1.18 -8.65 5.52
CA LEU A 100 -0.13 -8.02 5.31
C LEU A 100 -0.60 -7.25 6.54
N ARG A 101 -0.46 -7.80 7.75
CA ARG A 101 -0.79 -7.11 9.01
C ARG A 101 0.07 -5.86 9.22
N GLY A 102 1.39 -5.97 9.03
CA GLY A 102 2.30 -4.84 9.17
C GLY A 102 1.97 -3.71 8.19
N TRP A 103 1.69 -4.07 6.93
CA TRP A 103 1.29 -3.08 5.93
C TRP A 103 -0.06 -2.43 6.26
N LYS A 104 -1.06 -3.20 6.68
CA LYS A 104 -2.37 -2.69 7.09
C LYS A 104 -2.29 -1.78 8.32
N ALA A 105 -1.45 -2.12 9.28
CA ALA A 105 -1.24 -1.31 10.48
C ALA A 105 -0.61 0.04 10.13
N TYR A 106 0.39 0.05 9.25
CA TYR A 106 1.03 1.28 8.78
C TYR A 106 0.09 2.13 7.92
N PHE A 107 -0.59 1.51 6.95
CA PHE A 107 -1.53 2.16 6.05
C PHE A 107 -2.97 2.00 6.58
N SER A 108 -3.27 2.67 7.69
CA SER A 108 -4.58 2.61 8.35
C SER A 108 -5.43 3.87 8.14
N TYR A 109 -4.88 4.91 7.49
CA TYR A 109 -5.52 6.21 7.34
C TYR A 109 -5.83 6.54 5.87
N GLY A 110 -6.93 7.26 5.64
CA GLY A 110 -7.31 7.80 4.33
C GLY A 110 -8.18 6.86 3.48
N SER A 111 -8.11 7.04 2.17
CA SER A 111 -8.90 6.29 1.18
C SER A 111 -8.25 4.94 0.86
N LEU A 112 -8.56 3.92 1.63
CA LEU A 112 -7.88 2.62 1.61
C LEU A 112 -8.55 1.57 0.73
N HIS A 113 -9.85 1.69 0.48
CA HIS A 113 -10.66 0.65 -0.15
C HIS A 113 -10.08 0.15 -1.48
N LYS A 114 -9.68 1.07 -2.36
CA LYS A 114 -9.09 0.72 -3.66
C LYS A 114 -7.78 -0.05 -3.51
N ALA A 115 -6.89 0.44 -2.64
CA ALA A 115 -5.60 -0.20 -2.37
C ALA A 115 -5.76 -1.59 -1.75
N TYR A 116 -6.65 -1.73 -0.77
CA TYR A 116 -6.93 -3.02 -0.13
C TYR A 116 -7.48 -4.03 -1.14
N ARG A 117 -8.45 -3.62 -1.96
CA ARG A 117 -9.02 -4.50 -2.99
C ARG A 117 -7.97 -4.96 -4.00
N GLU A 118 -7.10 -4.06 -4.42
CA GLU A 118 -6.02 -4.35 -5.36
C GLU A 118 -5.01 -5.33 -4.77
N ILE A 119 -4.62 -5.14 -3.50
CA ILE A 119 -3.69 -6.03 -2.81
C ILE A 119 -4.34 -7.40 -2.57
N ASP A 120 -5.58 -7.44 -2.08
CA ASP A 120 -6.30 -8.70 -1.83
C ASP A 120 -6.45 -9.54 -3.10
N ALA A 121 -6.76 -8.91 -4.23
CA ALA A 121 -6.82 -9.59 -5.53
C ALA A 121 -5.45 -10.16 -5.94
N TYR A 122 -4.40 -9.35 -5.84
CA TYR A 122 -3.04 -9.77 -6.16
C TYR A 122 -2.57 -10.92 -5.26
N VAL A 123 -2.77 -10.82 -3.95
CA VAL A 123 -2.40 -11.88 -2.99
C VAL A 123 -3.14 -13.18 -3.30
N TYR A 124 -4.45 -13.10 -3.56
CA TYR A 124 -5.25 -14.27 -3.93
C TYR A 124 -4.70 -14.96 -5.18
N ASP A 125 -4.42 -14.20 -6.23
CA ASP A 125 -3.91 -14.76 -7.49
C ASP A 125 -2.52 -15.39 -7.31
N ARG A 126 -1.63 -14.73 -6.54
CA ARG A 126 -0.28 -15.26 -6.26
C ARG A 126 -0.31 -16.53 -5.41
N VAL A 127 -1.10 -16.54 -4.33
CA VAL A 127 -1.28 -17.73 -3.48
C VAL A 127 -1.86 -18.89 -4.29
N ARG A 128 -2.88 -18.63 -5.09
CA ARG A 128 -3.49 -19.64 -5.96
C ARG A 128 -2.48 -20.21 -6.96
N TYR A 129 -1.70 -19.35 -7.60
CA TYR A 129 -0.65 -19.78 -8.53
C TYR A 129 0.39 -20.64 -7.83
N PHE A 130 0.90 -20.21 -6.68
CA PHE A 130 1.86 -20.95 -5.86
C PHE A 130 1.35 -22.35 -5.47
N LEU A 131 0.14 -22.43 -4.92
CA LEU A 131 -0.45 -23.70 -4.50
C LEU A 131 -0.76 -24.63 -5.67
N ARG A 132 -1.22 -24.09 -6.78
CA ARG A 132 -1.46 -24.90 -8.00
C ARG A 132 -0.17 -25.55 -8.48
N ARG A 133 0.92 -24.82 -8.52
CA ARG A 133 2.24 -25.38 -8.91
C ARG A 133 2.71 -26.42 -7.91
N ARG A 134 2.65 -26.11 -6.62
CA ARG A 134 3.07 -27.01 -5.52
C ARG A 134 2.33 -28.34 -5.53
N HIS A 135 1.03 -28.30 -5.80
CA HIS A 135 0.18 -29.50 -5.85
C HIS A 135 -0.04 -30.04 -7.26
N GLN A 136 0.69 -29.57 -8.26
CA GLN A 136 0.59 -30.01 -9.65
C GLN A 136 -0.84 -30.01 -10.22
N CYS A 137 -1.67 -29.04 -9.77
CA CYS A 137 -3.08 -28.94 -10.16
C CYS A 137 -3.22 -28.00 -11.38
N ASN A 138 -3.48 -28.56 -12.55
CA ASN A 138 -3.66 -27.82 -13.81
C ASN A 138 -5.14 -27.54 -14.14
N GLY A 139 -5.39 -26.51 -14.96
CA GLY A 139 -6.71 -26.20 -15.52
C GLY A 139 -7.78 -25.83 -14.48
N SER A 140 -9.03 -26.16 -14.78
CA SER A 140 -10.21 -25.85 -13.97
C SER A 140 -10.23 -26.52 -12.60
N ARG A 141 -9.58 -27.68 -12.44
CA ARG A 141 -9.44 -28.37 -11.15
C ARG A 141 -8.72 -27.49 -10.12
N GLY A 142 -7.62 -26.83 -10.51
CA GLY A 142 -6.89 -25.94 -9.62
C GLY A 142 -7.70 -24.70 -9.23
N THR A 143 -8.58 -24.20 -10.11
CA THR A 143 -9.45 -23.07 -9.81
C THR A 143 -10.51 -23.41 -8.77
N ARG A 144 -11.13 -24.58 -8.86
CA ARG A 144 -12.13 -25.05 -7.88
C ARG A 144 -11.47 -25.38 -6.53
N ARG A 145 -10.31 -26.07 -6.56
CA ARG A 145 -9.58 -26.49 -5.35
C ARG A 145 -9.10 -25.31 -4.51
N PHE A 146 -8.67 -24.23 -5.14
CA PHE A 146 -8.15 -23.02 -4.48
C PHE A 146 -9.05 -21.81 -4.75
N SER A 147 -10.35 -21.96 -4.46
CA SER A 147 -11.32 -20.87 -4.48
C SER A 147 -11.02 -19.84 -3.38
N SER A 148 -11.60 -18.64 -3.48
CA SER A 148 -11.44 -17.59 -2.49
C SER A 148 -11.85 -18.02 -1.09
N GLN A 149 -12.92 -18.82 -0.95
CA GLN A 149 -13.34 -19.39 0.33
C GLN A 149 -12.31 -20.36 0.91
N VAL A 150 -11.65 -21.15 0.06
CA VAL A 150 -10.59 -22.06 0.50
C VAL A 150 -9.36 -21.28 0.90
N VAL A 151 -8.89 -20.35 0.08
CA VAL A 151 -7.65 -19.57 0.33
C VAL A 151 -7.79 -18.72 1.59
N ASN A 152 -8.87 -17.96 1.72
CA ASN A 152 -9.03 -17.06 2.87
C ASN A 152 -9.64 -17.76 4.10
N GLY A 153 -10.51 -18.76 3.92
CA GLY A 153 -11.13 -19.49 5.01
C GLY A 153 -10.27 -20.65 5.50
N LYS A 154 -10.18 -21.74 4.71
CA LYS A 154 -9.49 -22.96 5.14
C LYS A 154 -7.98 -22.83 5.25
N LEU A 155 -7.36 -22.11 4.30
CA LEU A 155 -5.91 -21.94 4.28
C LEU A 155 -5.43 -20.72 5.10
N GLY A 156 -6.35 -19.90 5.62
CA GLY A 156 -6.08 -18.87 6.61
C GLY A 156 -5.34 -17.64 6.07
N VAL A 157 -5.42 -17.35 4.78
CA VAL A 157 -4.80 -16.14 4.21
C VAL A 157 -5.64 -14.92 4.59
N MET A 158 -5.00 -13.95 5.23
CA MET A 158 -5.64 -12.72 5.68
C MET A 158 -6.09 -11.85 4.50
N ARG A 159 -7.27 -11.20 4.65
CA ARG A 159 -7.72 -10.13 3.76
C ARG A 159 -7.54 -8.77 4.43
N LEU A 160 -7.17 -7.77 3.64
CA LEU A 160 -7.08 -6.39 4.10
C LEU A 160 -8.46 -5.75 4.20
N GLN A 161 -9.36 -6.04 3.25
CA GLN A 161 -10.75 -5.65 3.37
C GLN A 161 -11.43 -6.44 4.49
N ARG A 162 -12.22 -5.76 5.31
CA ARG A 162 -13.19 -6.44 6.18
C ARG A 162 -14.30 -6.97 5.27
N GLY A 163 -14.60 -8.27 5.37
CA GLY A 163 -15.79 -8.85 4.75
C GLY A 163 -17.05 -8.23 5.30
#